data_9347ebc3219c87aaa6a54313c79d999d
#
_entry.id   9347ebc3219c87aaa6a54313c79d999d
#
_cell.length_a   1.000
_cell.length_b   1.000
_cell.length_c   1.000
_cell.angle_alpha   90.00
_cell.angle_beta   90.00
_cell.angle_gamma   90.00
#
_symmetry.space_group_name_H-M   'P 1'
#
loop_
_entity.id
_entity.type
_entity.pdbx_description
1 polymer ?
#
loop_
_entity_poly.entity_id
_entity_poly.type
_entity_poly.pdbx_seq_one_letter_code
_entity_poly.pdbx_strand_id
1 'polypeptide(L)'
;YTEVDTLSLHDALPISSPWQGVLAIMLALYLVFAHVDDVVRRARAYGQGFFTGLRKLGRAYWGMVSAHCGLAVMVAGITLVSFHEVERDIRMGPGDRASIGEYAFVFDSLDNYQGPNFDSTRGHFQVSYQGEPVVILHPEKRTYHASGQIMTEAAIDAGFWRDLYVAMGEPLDDGNAWAVRIYFKPGIRWIWLGSLIMAFG
;
A
#
# COMPACT_ATOMS: atom_id res chain seq x y z
N TYR A 1 25.44 22.60 6.51
CA TYR A 1 24.46 21.60 6.06
C TYR A 1 23.10 22.21 6.32
N THR A 2 22.50 22.80 5.30
CA THR A 2 21.11 23.24 5.32
C THR A 2 20.24 22.00 5.21
N GLU A 3 19.41 21.75 6.23
CA GLU A 3 18.25 20.88 6.10
C GLU A 3 17.46 21.40 4.90
N VAL A 4 17.45 20.62 3.83
CA VAL A 4 16.48 20.81 2.77
C VAL A 4 15.18 20.28 3.38
N ASP A 5 14.29 21.20 3.74
CA ASP A 5 12.89 20.87 4.03
C ASP A 5 12.34 20.11 2.81
N THR A 6 12.47 18.80 2.84
CA THR A 6 11.73 17.94 1.93
C THR A 6 10.27 18.13 2.31
N LEU A 7 9.53 18.90 1.50
CA LEU A 7 8.06 18.89 1.51
C LEU A 7 7.65 17.42 1.55
N SER A 8 7.27 16.95 2.72
CA SER A 8 6.91 15.56 2.89
C SER A 8 5.64 15.34 2.09
N LEU A 9 5.51 14.18 1.48
CA LEU A 9 4.29 13.77 0.76
C LEU A 9 3.03 13.93 1.65
N HIS A 10 3.21 13.99 2.96
CA HIS A 10 2.21 14.28 3.99
C HIS A 10 1.51 15.63 3.78
N ASP A 11 2.24 16.64 3.27
CA ASP A 11 1.65 17.98 3.05
C ASP A 11 0.81 18.05 1.77
N ALA A 12 0.96 17.09 0.87
CA ALA A 12 0.23 16.97 -0.38
C ALA A 12 -1.04 16.09 -0.30
N LEU A 13 -1.22 15.32 0.76
CA LEU A 13 -2.38 14.44 0.92
C LEU A 13 -3.58 15.23 1.52
N PRO A 14 -4.80 14.99 1.02
CA PRO A 14 -5.99 15.68 1.52
C PRO A 14 -6.36 15.33 2.97
N ILE A 15 -5.69 14.33 3.56
CA ILE A 15 -5.90 13.87 4.93
C ILE A 15 -4.60 14.03 5.70
N SER A 16 -4.30 15.27 6.12
CA SER A 16 -3.07 15.59 6.86
C SER A 16 -3.26 15.69 8.38
N SER A 17 -4.51 15.81 8.85
CA SER A 17 -4.81 16.01 10.27
C SER A 17 -5.47 14.79 10.91
N PRO A 18 -5.08 14.36 12.12
CA PRO A 18 -5.62 13.17 12.79
C PRO A 18 -7.15 13.16 12.90
N TRP A 19 -7.79 14.33 13.11
CA TRP A 19 -9.24 14.43 13.20
C TRP A 19 -9.96 14.12 11.88
N GLN A 20 -9.34 14.39 10.73
CA GLN A 20 -9.89 14.05 9.41
C GLN A 20 -9.96 12.53 9.22
N GLY A 21 -8.92 11.81 9.65
CA GLY A 21 -8.92 10.34 9.63
C GLY A 21 -9.98 9.74 10.54
N VAL A 22 -10.12 10.28 11.76
CA VAL A 22 -11.19 9.86 12.69
C VAL A 22 -12.56 10.11 12.07
N LEU A 23 -12.79 11.28 11.48
CA LEU A 23 -14.05 11.61 10.81
C LEU A 23 -14.32 10.67 9.62
N ALA A 24 -13.31 10.39 8.81
CA ALA A 24 -13.42 9.47 7.67
C ALA A 24 -13.83 8.05 8.11
N ILE A 25 -13.20 7.52 9.15
CA ILE A 25 -13.56 6.21 9.72
C ILE A 25 -14.96 6.23 10.33
N MET A 26 -15.31 7.28 11.07
CA MET A 26 -16.66 7.42 11.64
C MET A 26 -17.75 7.42 10.55
N LEU A 27 -17.53 8.16 9.45
CA LEU A 27 -18.46 8.20 8.32
C LEU A 27 -18.53 6.84 7.60
N ALA A 28 -17.41 6.16 7.42
CA ALA A 28 -17.38 4.81 6.84
C ALA A 28 -18.15 3.80 7.71
N LEU A 29 -17.94 3.82 9.03
CA LEU A 29 -18.67 2.98 9.97
C LEU A 29 -20.18 3.32 9.99
N TYR A 30 -20.52 4.61 10.03
CA TYR A 30 -21.91 5.05 9.95
C TYR A 30 -22.58 4.52 8.68
N LEU A 31 -21.91 4.61 7.52
CA LEU A 31 -22.43 4.11 6.25
C LEU A 31 -22.70 2.61 6.32
N VAL A 32 -21.76 1.82 6.85
CA VAL A 32 -21.94 0.36 7.01
C VAL A 32 -23.10 0.04 7.96
N PHE A 33 -23.14 0.68 9.14
CA PHE A 33 -24.21 0.43 10.10
C PHE A 33 -25.59 0.84 9.58
N ALA A 34 -25.70 1.98 8.87
CA ALA A 34 -26.94 2.43 8.25
C ALA A 34 -27.46 1.42 7.22
N HIS A 35 -26.54 0.84 6.40
CA HIS A 35 -26.93 -0.19 5.42
C HIS A 35 -27.29 -1.52 6.08
N VAL A 36 -26.57 -1.94 7.11
CA VAL A 36 -26.92 -3.15 7.87
C VAL A 36 -28.33 -3.00 8.49
N ASP A 37 -28.59 -1.86 9.11
CA ASP A 37 -29.92 -1.59 9.71
C ASP A 37 -31.02 -1.55 8.65
N ASP A 38 -30.81 -0.87 7.51
CA ASP A 38 -31.77 -0.83 6.40
C ASP A 38 -32.05 -2.23 5.80
N VAL A 39 -30.99 -3.03 5.58
CA VAL A 39 -31.11 -4.43 5.12
C VAL A 39 -31.95 -5.24 6.11
N VAL A 40 -31.66 -5.15 7.41
CA VAL A 40 -32.39 -5.89 8.44
C VAL A 40 -33.85 -5.47 8.51
N ARG A 41 -34.13 -4.17 8.49
CA ARG A 41 -35.51 -3.64 8.49
C ARG A 41 -36.29 -4.10 7.27
N ARG A 42 -35.74 -3.98 6.07
CA ARG A 42 -36.40 -4.42 4.84
C ARG A 42 -36.63 -5.93 4.80
N ALA A 43 -35.61 -6.72 5.19
CA ALA A 43 -35.74 -8.17 5.23
C ALA A 43 -36.87 -8.61 6.18
N ARG A 44 -37.00 -7.96 7.35
CA ARG A 44 -38.06 -8.25 8.33
C ARG A 44 -39.46 -7.79 7.87
N ALA A 45 -39.53 -6.71 7.10
CA ALA A 45 -40.82 -6.17 6.61
C ALA A 45 -41.58 -7.14 5.68
N TYR A 46 -40.90 -8.11 5.06
CA TYR A 46 -41.54 -9.12 4.24
C TYR A 46 -42.35 -10.19 5.02
N GLY A 47 -42.22 -10.23 6.36
CA GLY A 47 -43.11 -11.07 7.23
C GLY A 47 -42.97 -12.58 7.11
N GLN A 48 -42.04 -13.11 6.29
CA GLN A 48 -41.89 -14.54 5.98
C GLN A 48 -40.57 -15.12 6.50
N GLY A 49 -39.95 -14.46 7.50
CA GLY A 49 -38.64 -14.80 8.00
C GLY A 49 -37.49 -14.02 7.34
N PHE A 50 -36.44 -13.80 8.11
CA PHE A 50 -35.31 -12.93 7.72
C PHE A 50 -34.64 -13.36 6.41
N PHE A 51 -34.28 -14.63 6.28
CA PHE A 51 -33.58 -15.15 5.08
C PHE A 51 -34.46 -15.10 3.81
N THR A 52 -35.78 -15.33 3.97
CA THR A 52 -36.70 -15.19 2.85
C THR A 52 -36.82 -13.74 2.43
N GLY A 53 -36.85 -12.83 3.40
CA GLY A 53 -36.85 -11.38 3.14
C GLY A 53 -35.60 -10.91 2.40
N LEU A 54 -34.39 -11.37 2.80
CA LEU A 54 -33.15 -11.05 2.10
C LEU A 54 -33.17 -11.43 0.63
N ARG A 55 -33.74 -12.61 0.29
CA ARG A 55 -33.84 -13.08 -1.10
C ARG A 55 -34.85 -12.29 -1.94
N LYS A 56 -35.76 -11.58 -1.29
CA LYS A 56 -36.76 -10.72 -1.97
C LYS A 56 -36.25 -9.33 -2.28
N LEU A 57 -35.11 -8.92 -1.68
CA LEU A 57 -34.44 -7.66 -1.99
C LEU A 57 -33.94 -7.70 -3.45
N GLY A 58 -34.29 -6.68 -4.22
CA GLY A 58 -33.97 -6.61 -5.64
C GLY A 58 -32.46 -6.49 -5.91
N ARG A 59 -32.03 -6.88 -7.10
CA ARG A 59 -30.62 -6.83 -7.53
C ARG A 59 -30.05 -5.41 -7.45
N ALA A 60 -30.82 -4.40 -7.88
CA ALA A 60 -30.41 -3.00 -7.81
C ALA A 60 -30.17 -2.52 -6.37
N TYR A 61 -30.97 -3.03 -5.41
CA TYR A 61 -30.76 -2.73 -3.99
C TYR A 61 -29.43 -3.32 -3.48
N TRP A 62 -29.14 -4.58 -3.82
CA TRP A 62 -27.89 -5.21 -3.46
C TRP A 62 -26.67 -4.53 -4.12
N GLY A 63 -26.83 -4.07 -5.37
CA GLY A 63 -25.83 -3.28 -6.05
C GLY A 63 -25.50 -1.99 -5.29
N MET A 64 -26.54 -1.25 -4.88
CA MET A 64 -26.37 -0.04 -4.07
C MET A 64 -25.66 -0.33 -2.73
N VAL A 65 -26.09 -1.37 -2.01
CA VAL A 65 -25.45 -1.76 -0.73
C VAL A 65 -23.99 -2.13 -0.93
N SER A 66 -23.70 -2.94 -1.96
CA SER A 66 -22.34 -3.34 -2.31
C SER A 66 -21.46 -2.12 -2.63
N ALA A 67 -21.95 -1.21 -3.47
CA ALA A 67 -21.20 -0.01 -3.83
C ALA A 67 -20.85 0.85 -2.60
N HIS A 68 -21.78 1.04 -1.69
CA HIS A 68 -21.53 1.82 -0.48
C HIS A 68 -20.59 1.09 0.52
N CYS A 69 -20.71 -0.24 0.63
CA CYS A 69 -19.76 -1.02 1.42
C CYS A 69 -18.36 -0.97 0.82
N GLY A 70 -18.23 -1.03 -0.51
CA GLY A 70 -16.98 -0.84 -1.21
C GLY A 70 -16.33 0.51 -0.93
N LEU A 71 -17.14 1.58 -0.93
CA LEU A 71 -16.68 2.91 -0.54
C LEU A 71 -16.15 2.95 0.89
N ALA A 72 -16.85 2.32 1.84
CA ALA A 72 -16.41 2.27 3.22
C ALA A 72 -15.07 1.53 3.38
N VAL A 73 -14.88 0.40 2.67
CA VAL A 73 -13.62 -0.36 2.64
C VAL A 73 -12.49 0.48 2.04
N MET A 74 -12.74 1.18 0.93
CA MET A 74 -11.77 2.06 0.29
C MET A 74 -11.33 3.20 1.22
N VAL A 75 -12.28 3.87 1.89
CA VAL A 75 -12.01 4.95 2.85
C VAL A 75 -11.16 4.42 4.03
N ALA A 76 -11.47 3.22 4.54
CA ALA A 76 -10.65 2.59 5.57
C ALA A 76 -9.22 2.35 5.09
N GLY A 77 -9.03 1.83 3.87
CA GLY A 77 -7.72 1.62 3.27
C GLY A 77 -6.93 2.93 3.11
N ILE A 78 -7.56 3.97 2.56
CA ILE A 78 -6.94 5.30 2.41
C ILE A 78 -6.49 5.83 3.78
N THR A 79 -7.35 5.74 4.79
CA THR A 79 -7.03 6.21 6.14
C THR A 79 -5.85 5.43 6.74
N LEU A 80 -5.84 4.09 6.60
CA LEU A 80 -4.73 3.27 7.08
C LEU A 80 -3.41 3.67 6.44
N VAL A 81 -3.37 3.82 5.12
CA VAL A 81 -2.17 4.27 4.40
C VAL A 81 -1.75 5.66 4.91
N SER A 82 -2.65 6.64 4.90
CA SER A 82 -2.33 8.03 5.21
C SER A 82 -1.78 8.26 6.63
N PHE A 83 -2.15 7.42 7.59
CA PHE A 83 -1.73 7.62 8.99
C PHE A 83 -0.68 6.63 9.48
N HIS A 84 -0.43 5.55 8.76
CA HIS A 84 0.49 4.50 9.20
C HIS A 84 1.56 4.15 8.15
N GLU A 85 1.60 4.88 7.04
CA GLU A 85 2.71 4.78 6.10
C GLU A 85 3.99 5.25 6.77
N VAL A 86 5.06 4.49 6.60
CA VAL A 86 6.39 4.86 7.04
C VAL A 86 7.32 4.84 5.83
N GLU A 87 7.97 5.95 5.58
CA GLU A 87 9.00 6.12 4.55
C GLU A 87 10.34 6.38 5.22
N ARG A 88 11.39 5.78 4.68
CA ARG A 88 12.78 6.08 5.06
C ARG A 88 13.66 6.17 3.83
N ASP A 89 14.27 7.33 3.68
CA ASP A 89 15.37 7.56 2.74
C ASP A 89 16.68 7.42 3.49
N ILE A 90 17.49 6.44 3.13
CA ILE A 90 18.72 6.12 3.82
C ILE A 90 19.84 5.75 2.84
N ARG A 91 21.06 6.03 3.24
CA ARG A 91 22.25 5.48 2.58
C ARG A 91 22.45 4.05 3.04
N MET A 92 22.57 3.10 2.09
CA MET A 92 22.87 1.70 2.37
C MET A 92 23.88 1.15 1.35
N GLY A 93 24.83 0.38 1.82
CA GLY A 93 25.73 -0.46 1.02
C GLY A 93 25.54 -1.95 1.38
N PRO A 94 26.18 -2.86 0.62
CA PRO A 94 26.17 -4.28 0.96
C PRO A 94 26.65 -4.53 2.40
N GLY A 95 25.87 -5.29 3.17
CA GLY A 95 26.07 -5.56 4.60
C GLY A 95 25.31 -4.61 5.54
N ASP A 96 24.80 -3.48 5.06
CA ASP A 96 24.06 -2.54 5.90
C ASP A 96 22.66 -3.05 6.23
N ARG A 97 22.15 -2.60 7.39
CA ARG A 97 20.82 -2.96 7.90
C ARG A 97 20.01 -1.73 8.25
N ALA A 98 18.73 -1.75 7.89
CA ALA A 98 17.74 -0.76 8.28
C ALA A 98 16.51 -1.44 8.87
N SER A 99 15.74 -0.72 9.71
CA SER A 99 14.52 -1.24 10.30
C SER A 99 13.39 -0.24 10.17
N ILE A 100 12.19 -0.75 9.83
CA ILE A 100 10.93 -0.01 9.86
C ILE A 100 9.94 -0.81 10.72
N GLY A 101 9.61 -0.28 11.90
CA GLY A 101 8.83 -1.01 12.89
C GLY A 101 9.53 -2.32 13.26
N GLU A 102 8.83 -3.44 13.11
CA GLU A 102 9.34 -4.79 13.40
C GLU A 102 9.98 -5.46 12.16
N TYR A 103 10.00 -4.80 11.01
CA TYR A 103 10.67 -5.27 9.80
C TYR A 103 12.12 -4.81 9.76
N ALA A 104 13.02 -5.73 9.47
CA ALA A 104 14.43 -5.43 9.23
C ALA A 104 14.78 -5.77 7.78
N PHE A 105 15.47 -4.85 7.13
CA PHE A 105 15.94 -4.94 5.76
C PHE A 105 17.46 -5.00 5.78
N VAL A 106 18.04 -6.03 5.24
CA VAL A 106 19.48 -6.21 5.10
C VAL A 106 19.82 -6.11 3.62
N PHE A 107 20.69 -5.17 3.25
CA PHE A 107 21.21 -5.08 1.90
C PHE A 107 22.35 -6.10 1.76
N ASP A 108 22.06 -7.26 1.18
CA ASP A 108 22.98 -8.39 1.11
C ASP A 108 24.08 -8.16 0.05
N SER A 109 23.66 -7.93 -1.19
CA SER A 109 24.59 -7.84 -2.33
C SER A 109 24.02 -7.06 -3.50
N LEU A 110 24.88 -6.79 -4.48
CA LEU A 110 24.55 -6.22 -5.78
C LEU A 110 24.99 -7.16 -6.88
N ASP A 111 24.21 -7.26 -7.95
CA ASP A 111 24.61 -7.90 -9.19
C ASP A 111 24.26 -7.03 -10.41
N ASN A 112 24.97 -7.25 -11.52
CA ASN A 112 24.65 -6.66 -12.80
C ASN A 112 23.85 -7.68 -13.61
N TYR A 113 22.68 -7.26 -14.10
CA TYR A 113 21.80 -8.08 -14.90
C TYR A 113 21.56 -7.45 -16.26
N GLN A 114 21.70 -8.24 -17.33
CA GLN A 114 21.40 -7.84 -18.71
C GLN A 114 20.04 -8.38 -19.11
N GLY A 115 19.11 -7.46 -19.32
CA GLY A 115 17.79 -7.76 -19.87
C GLY A 115 17.78 -7.72 -21.39
N PRO A 116 16.64 -8.03 -22.02
CA PRO A 116 16.53 -8.06 -23.48
C PRO A 116 16.73 -6.68 -24.13
N ASN A 117 16.48 -5.58 -23.44
CA ASN A 117 16.57 -4.22 -23.95
C ASN A 117 17.09 -3.20 -22.91
N PHE A 118 17.65 -3.68 -21.80
CA PHE A 118 18.23 -2.85 -20.75
C PHE A 118 19.38 -3.59 -20.04
N ASP A 119 20.29 -2.81 -19.47
CA ASP A 119 21.21 -3.25 -18.44
C ASP A 119 20.71 -2.76 -17.08
N SER A 120 20.86 -3.55 -16.03
CA SER A 120 20.47 -3.14 -14.67
C SER A 120 21.51 -3.47 -13.62
N THR A 121 21.59 -2.63 -12.62
CA THR A 121 22.17 -2.96 -11.31
C THR A 121 21.03 -3.36 -10.39
N ARG A 122 21.10 -4.58 -9.86
CA ARG A 122 20.08 -5.20 -9.02
C ARG A 122 20.59 -5.35 -7.60
N GLY A 123 19.82 -4.86 -6.64
CA GLY A 123 20.09 -5.08 -5.22
C GLY A 123 19.38 -6.34 -4.70
N HIS A 124 19.98 -6.99 -3.70
CA HIS A 124 19.38 -8.09 -2.97
C HIS A 124 19.12 -7.65 -1.54
N PHE A 125 17.85 -7.54 -1.15
CA PHE A 125 17.43 -7.12 0.18
C PHE A 125 16.71 -8.26 0.87
N GLN A 126 17.31 -8.80 1.93
CA GLN A 126 16.65 -9.78 2.79
C GLN A 126 15.77 -9.03 3.79
N VAL A 127 14.48 -9.38 3.80
CA VAL A 127 13.52 -8.78 4.73
C VAL A 127 13.11 -9.81 5.76
N SER A 128 13.18 -9.44 7.03
CA SER A 128 12.72 -10.23 8.17
C SER A 128 11.69 -9.47 8.99
N TYR A 129 10.78 -10.22 9.63
CA TYR A 129 9.80 -9.72 10.58
C TYR A 129 10.07 -10.36 11.93
N GLN A 130 10.33 -9.57 12.97
CA GLN A 130 10.69 -10.07 14.31
C GLN A 130 11.83 -11.11 14.30
N GLY A 131 12.75 -11.00 13.35
CA GLY A 131 13.88 -11.92 13.20
C GLY A 131 13.64 -13.12 12.26
N GLU A 132 12.40 -13.42 11.90
CA GLU A 132 12.07 -14.49 10.95
C GLU A 132 12.12 -13.96 9.51
N PRO A 133 12.72 -14.71 8.56
CA PRO A 133 12.80 -14.29 7.16
C PRO A 133 11.41 -14.28 6.52
N VAL A 134 11.08 -13.21 5.79
CA VAL A 134 9.78 -13.03 5.11
C VAL A 134 9.94 -13.13 3.61
N VAL A 135 10.84 -12.34 3.03
CA VAL A 135 11.00 -12.23 1.57
C VAL A 135 12.37 -11.68 1.22
N ILE A 136 12.82 -11.97 -0.01
CA ILE A 136 13.98 -11.29 -0.62
C ILE A 136 13.45 -10.37 -1.70
N LEU A 137 13.80 -9.09 -1.63
CA LEU A 137 13.40 -8.07 -2.58
C LEU A 137 14.57 -7.71 -3.50
N HIS A 138 14.26 -7.51 -4.78
CA HIS A 138 15.25 -7.24 -5.83
C HIS A 138 14.93 -5.93 -6.55
N PRO A 139 15.16 -4.75 -5.95
CA PRO A 139 15.05 -3.48 -6.66
C PRO A 139 16.16 -3.35 -7.71
N GLU A 140 15.83 -2.68 -8.83
CA GLU A 140 16.75 -2.52 -9.95
C GLU A 140 16.88 -1.05 -10.37
N LYS A 141 18.08 -0.67 -10.80
CA LYS A 141 18.34 0.55 -11.56
C LYS A 141 18.61 0.16 -12.99
N ARG A 142 17.66 0.42 -13.89
CA ARG A 142 17.72 0.02 -15.29
C ARG A 142 18.18 1.15 -16.20
N THR A 143 19.02 0.84 -17.18
CA THR A 143 19.40 1.72 -18.29
C THR A 143 18.92 1.09 -19.59
N TYR A 144 17.98 1.72 -20.26
CA TYR A 144 17.40 1.19 -21.51
C TYR A 144 18.28 1.49 -22.72
N HIS A 145 18.62 0.46 -23.50
CA HIS A 145 19.56 0.57 -24.64
C HIS A 145 19.08 1.54 -25.72
N ALA A 146 17.79 1.55 -26.05
CA ALA A 146 17.25 2.35 -27.13
C ALA A 146 17.21 3.86 -26.85
N SER A 147 16.96 4.24 -25.59
CA SER A 147 16.77 5.64 -25.19
C SER A 147 17.89 6.20 -24.31
N GLY A 148 18.73 5.34 -23.74
CA GLY A 148 19.67 5.71 -22.70
C GLY A 148 18.98 6.15 -21.39
N GLN A 149 17.67 6.00 -21.29
CA GLN A 149 16.90 6.42 -20.12
C GLN A 149 17.19 5.51 -18.92
N ILE A 150 17.45 6.16 -17.79
CA ILE A 150 17.64 5.46 -16.51
C ILE A 150 16.31 5.45 -15.76
N MET A 151 15.88 4.27 -15.30
CA MET A 151 14.66 4.09 -14.50
C MET A 151 14.94 3.28 -13.24
N THR A 152 14.25 3.63 -12.18
CA THR A 152 14.25 2.87 -10.93
C THR A 152 13.04 1.93 -10.92
N GLU A 153 13.32 0.64 -10.80
CA GLU A 153 12.31 -0.39 -10.61
C GLU A 153 12.29 -0.80 -9.13
N ALA A 154 11.24 -0.44 -8.44
CA ALA A 154 11.06 -0.81 -7.04
C ALA A 154 10.67 -2.28 -6.93
N ALA A 155 11.23 -2.96 -5.94
CA ALA A 155 10.77 -4.28 -5.55
C ALA A 155 9.66 -4.17 -4.50
N ILE A 156 8.58 -4.93 -4.68
CA ILE A 156 7.38 -4.84 -3.86
C ILE A 156 6.99 -6.22 -3.34
N ASP A 157 6.89 -6.37 -2.03
CA ASP A 157 6.21 -7.50 -1.39
C ASP A 157 4.78 -7.08 -1.02
N ALA A 158 3.85 -7.50 -1.87
CA ALA A 158 2.47 -7.10 -1.80
C ALA A 158 1.66 -8.07 -0.94
N GLY A 159 1.13 -7.60 0.19
CA GLY A 159 0.32 -8.37 1.14
C GLY A 159 -1.08 -7.82 1.34
N PHE A 160 -1.99 -8.63 1.91
CA PHE A 160 -3.36 -8.19 2.19
C PHE A 160 -3.41 -7.06 3.24
N TRP A 161 -2.51 -7.09 4.22
CA TRP A 161 -2.49 -6.15 5.33
C TRP A 161 -1.50 -5.01 5.12
N ARG A 162 -0.44 -5.25 4.35
CA ARG A 162 0.62 -4.28 4.11
C ARG A 162 1.37 -4.58 2.82
N ASP A 163 1.94 -3.57 2.20
CA ASP A 163 2.94 -3.69 1.15
C ASP A 163 4.29 -3.17 1.67
N LEU A 164 5.37 -3.87 1.33
CA LEU A 164 6.74 -3.44 1.58
C LEU A 164 7.39 -3.09 0.25
N TYR A 165 8.07 -1.95 0.22
CA TYR A 165 8.77 -1.48 -0.97
C TYR A 165 10.24 -1.24 -0.65
N VAL A 166 11.09 -1.57 -1.61
CA VAL A 166 12.47 -1.10 -1.65
C VAL A 166 12.75 -0.54 -3.03
N ALA A 167 13.29 0.67 -3.09
CA ALA A 167 13.73 1.30 -4.33
C ALA A 167 15.19 1.75 -4.19
N MET A 168 15.99 1.50 -5.22
CA MET A 168 17.37 1.99 -5.32
C MET A 168 17.39 3.28 -6.13
N GLY A 169 17.85 4.36 -5.52
CA GLY A 169 18.04 5.66 -6.15
C GLY A 169 19.40 5.77 -6.84
N GLU A 170 20.13 6.85 -6.57
CA GLU A 170 21.45 7.09 -7.16
C GLU A 170 22.56 6.36 -6.39
N PRO A 171 23.63 5.92 -7.08
CA PRO A 171 24.81 5.42 -6.42
C PRO A 171 25.50 6.54 -5.65
N LEU A 172 26.02 6.21 -4.49
CA LEU A 172 26.78 7.07 -3.59
C LEU A 172 28.17 6.46 -3.38
N ASP A 173 29.11 7.28 -2.90
CA ASP A 173 30.45 6.84 -2.52
C ASP A 173 31.15 6.01 -3.63
N ASP A 174 31.15 6.52 -4.85
CA ASP A 174 31.71 5.87 -6.05
C ASP A 174 31.14 4.46 -6.31
N GLY A 175 29.87 4.25 -5.95
CA GLY A 175 29.15 2.98 -6.17
C GLY A 175 29.23 1.99 -4.99
N ASN A 176 29.90 2.34 -3.89
CA ASN A 176 29.99 1.49 -2.70
C ASN A 176 28.71 1.53 -1.84
N ALA A 177 27.87 2.54 -2.02
CA ALA A 177 26.58 2.67 -1.37
C ALA A 177 25.54 3.25 -2.33
N TRP A 178 24.29 3.20 -1.93
CA TRP A 178 23.14 3.67 -2.70
C TRP A 178 22.20 4.49 -1.82
N ALA A 179 21.55 5.47 -2.41
CA ALA A 179 20.36 6.07 -1.81
C ALA A 179 19.23 5.04 -1.90
N VAL A 180 18.80 4.51 -0.77
CA VAL A 180 17.75 3.47 -0.71
C VAL A 180 16.52 4.06 -0.04
N ARG A 181 15.40 3.88 -0.69
CA ARG A 181 14.10 4.27 -0.17
C ARG A 181 13.31 3.03 0.21
N ILE A 182 12.87 2.97 1.45
CA ILE A 182 12.09 1.85 1.99
C ILE A 182 10.75 2.38 2.45
N TYR A 183 9.66 1.68 2.04
CA TYR A 183 8.29 1.99 2.47
C TYR A 183 7.65 0.81 3.17
N PHE A 184 6.89 1.13 4.18
CA PHE A 184 5.87 0.28 4.77
C PHE A 184 4.50 0.94 4.54
N LYS A 185 3.62 0.29 3.77
CA LYS A 185 2.30 0.83 3.39
C LYS A 185 1.18 -0.14 3.81
N PRO A 186 0.54 0.08 4.97
CA PRO A 186 -0.57 -0.77 5.41
C PRO A 186 -1.86 -0.42 4.66
N GLY A 187 -2.67 -1.42 4.36
CA GLY A 187 -4.03 -1.24 3.85
C GLY A 187 -4.15 -0.82 2.38
N ILE A 188 -3.07 -0.75 1.62
CA ILE A 188 -3.14 -0.32 0.21
C ILE A 188 -4.02 -1.25 -0.64
N ARG A 189 -4.04 -2.55 -0.32
CA ARG A 189 -4.90 -3.55 -0.98
C ARG A 189 -6.38 -3.32 -0.72
N TRP A 190 -6.74 -2.70 0.40
CA TRP A 190 -8.13 -2.40 0.74
C TRP A 190 -8.70 -1.29 -0.13
N ILE A 191 -7.85 -0.36 -0.62
CA ILE A 191 -8.26 0.67 -1.59
C ILE A 191 -8.72 0.00 -2.89
N TRP A 192 -7.91 -0.95 -3.40
CA TRP A 192 -8.26 -1.70 -4.61
C TRP A 192 -9.48 -2.61 -4.40
N LEU A 193 -9.54 -3.30 -3.25
CA LEU A 193 -10.68 -4.16 -2.91
C LEU A 193 -11.97 -3.36 -2.84
N GLY A 194 -11.96 -2.20 -2.16
CA GLY A 194 -13.13 -1.32 -2.09
C GLY A 194 -13.57 -0.83 -3.47
N SER A 195 -12.63 -0.45 -4.33
CA SER A 195 -12.89 -0.03 -5.71
C SER A 195 -13.52 -1.17 -6.54
N LEU A 196 -13.01 -2.38 -6.41
CA LEU A 196 -13.59 -3.55 -7.08
C LEU A 196 -15.00 -3.85 -6.59
N ILE A 197 -15.25 -3.81 -5.29
CA ILE A 197 -16.60 -4.01 -4.72
C ILE A 197 -17.56 -2.95 -5.25
N MET A 198 -17.15 -1.69 -5.36
CA MET A 198 -17.96 -0.64 -5.97
C MET A 198 -18.26 -0.89 -7.44
N ALA A 199 -17.30 -1.41 -8.21
CA ALA A 199 -17.47 -1.66 -9.64
C ALA A 199 -18.48 -2.80 -9.93
N PHE A 200 -18.66 -3.73 -9.01
CA PHE A 200 -19.61 -4.84 -9.12
C PHE A 200 -20.96 -4.55 -8.46
N GLY A 201 -21.09 -3.44 -7.74
CA GLY A 201 -22.34 -2.96 -7.12
C GLY A 201 -23.11 -2.05 -8.06
#